data_47f1d9dc2c5265999cff57eab1b79d93
#
_entry.id   47f1d9dc2c5265999cff57eab1b79d93
#
_cell.length_a   1.000
_cell.length_b   1.000
_cell.length_c   1.000
_cell.angle_alpha   90.00
_cell.angle_beta   90.00
_cell.angle_gamma   90.00
#
_symmetry.space_group_name_H-M   'P 1'
#
loop_
_entity.id
_entity.type
_entity.pdbx_description
1 polymer ?
#
loop_
_entity_poly.entity_id
_entity_poly.type
_entity_poly.pdbx_seq_one_letter_code
_entity_poly.pdbx_strand_id
1 'polypeptide(L)'
;MTGGDALPAIQHDDRLDHILLSRRSTKQFTDSPLSLAEIAHALWTVAGTTTAGHRVGASARATYPIATTLVAGEIDGLAMGAYLYHPVEHTLVITRSGDQRPAVAEASLDAASWLPGCPAAILLSADVAAARERFPDQPAVHGERFVWIEVGLAAQNAYLWAAERGVGTVLLAGLDDERATGSCRGLIPHRHELLGILPLGEPAQSAS
;
A
#
# COMPACT_ATOMS: atom_id res chain seq x y z
N MET A 1 -30.16 -12.21 31.53
CA MET A 1 -28.94 -12.82 30.97
C MET A 1 -29.34 -13.40 29.62
N THR A 2 -28.99 -12.70 28.54
CA THR A 2 -29.21 -13.16 27.18
C THR A 2 -28.10 -14.17 26.87
N GLY A 3 -28.43 -15.45 26.84
CA GLY A 3 -27.53 -16.49 26.37
C GLY A 3 -27.25 -16.27 24.89
N GLY A 4 -25.98 -16.04 24.52
CA GLY A 4 -25.55 -16.00 23.12
C GLY A 4 -25.42 -17.42 22.61
N ASP A 5 -25.82 -17.66 21.35
CA ASP A 5 -25.58 -18.90 20.67
C ASP A 5 -24.10 -19.03 20.33
N ALA A 6 -23.46 -20.15 20.71
CA ALA A 6 -22.08 -20.42 20.35
C ALA A 6 -21.99 -20.80 18.87
N LEU A 7 -21.03 -20.14 18.16
CA LEU A 7 -20.72 -20.54 16.79
C LEU A 7 -19.86 -21.81 16.75
N PRO A 8 -19.98 -22.63 15.68
CA PRO A 8 -19.12 -23.78 15.49
C PRO A 8 -17.65 -23.39 15.47
N ALA A 9 -16.77 -24.27 15.94
CA ALA A 9 -15.32 -24.09 15.84
C ALA A 9 -14.88 -24.04 14.36
N ILE A 10 -13.99 -23.12 14.02
CA ILE A 10 -13.43 -23.01 12.68
C ILE A 10 -12.27 -24.00 12.56
N GLN A 11 -12.28 -24.78 11.47
CA GLN A 11 -11.14 -25.60 11.07
C GLN A 11 -10.33 -24.82 10.03
N HIS A 12 -9.03 -24.67 10.28
CA HIS A 12 -8.13 -23.83 9.46
C HIS A 12 -7.38 -24.73 8.47
N ASP A 13 -8.06 -25.21 7.44
CA ASP A 13 -7.55 -26.25 6.54
C ASP A 13 -7.12 -25.71 5.17
N ASP A 14 -7.54 -24.49 4.81
CA ASP A 14 -7.25 -23.95 3.49
C ASP A 14 -6.08 -22.94 3.48
N ARG A 15 -5.62 -22.63 2.26
CA ARG A 15 -4.51 -21.72 2.03
C ARG A 15 -4.76 -20.30 2.55
N LEU A 16 -6.01 -19.83 2.42
CA LEU A 16 -6.36 -18.49 2.88
C LEU A 16 -6.28 -18.40 4.40
N ASP A 17 -6.74 -19.42 5.11
CA ASP A 17 -6.65 -19.50 6.57
C ASP A 17 -5.21 -19.42 7.04
N HIS A 18 -4.29 -20.18 6.41
CA HIS A 18 -2.86 -20.14 6.74
C HIS A 18 -2.26 -18.74 6.53
N ILE A 19 -2.61 -18.05 5.42
CA ILE A 19 -2.15 -16.69 5.14
C ILE A 19 -2.68 -15.71 6.21
N LEU A 20 -3.97 -15.79 6.53
CA LEU A 20 -4.60 -14.95 7.55
C LEU A 20 -3.99 -15.15 8.93
N LEU A 21 -3.69 -16.40 9.31
CA LEU A 21 -3.03 -16.74 10.57
C LEU A 21 -1.58 -16.29 10.65
N SER A 22 -0.86 -16.26 9.52
CA SER A 22 0.55 -15.86 9.45
C SER A 22 0.76 -14.35 9.31
N ARG A 23 -0.22 -13.61 8.78
CA ARG A 23 -0.13 -12.17 8.54
C ARG A 23 0.29 -11.40 9.82
N ARG A 24 1.34 -10.60 9.73
CA ARG A 24 1.81 -9.69 10.80
C ARG A 24 2.11 -8.31 10.22
N SER A 25 2.10 -7.30 11.09
CA SER A 25 2.64 -5.97 10.77
C SER A 25 4.13 -5.95 11.09
N THR A 26 4.95 -5.53 10.13
CA THR A 26 6.42 -5.53 10.22
C THR A 26 6.95 -4.11 10.10
N LYS A 27 7.80 -3.70 11.07
CA LYS A 27 8.46 -2.38 11.11
C LYS A 27 9.99 -2.49 11.15
N GLN A 28 10.52 -3.70 11.10
CA GLN A 28 11.97 -3.97 11.09
C GLN A 28 12.28 -4.88 9.92
N PHE A 29 13.20 -4.45 9.09
CA PHE A 29 13.58 -5.14 7.86
C PHE A 29 15.07 -5.43 7.86
N THR A 30 15.47 -6.46 7.11
CA THR A 30 16.88 -6.71 6.78
C THR A 30 17.28 -5.78 5.63
N ASP A 31 18.60 -5.71 5.37
CA ASP A 31 19.16 -4.98 4.22
C ASP A 31 19.07 -5.80 2.91
N SER A 32 18.38 -6.96 2.93
CA SER A 32 18.23 -7.81 1.75
C SER A 32 17.43 -7.08 0.67
N PRO A 33 17.93 -7.00 -0.58
CA PRO A 33 17.20 -6.39 -1.66
C PRO A 33 15.96 -7.22 -2.03
N LEU A 34 14.94 -6.56 -2.56
CA LEU A 34 13.82 -7.21 -3.20
C LEU A 34 14.07 -7.34 -4.71
N SER A 35 13.64 -8.43 -5.31
CA SER A 35 13.69 -8.57 -6.76
C SER A 35 12.63 -7.69 -7.44
N LEU A 36 12.91 -7.25 -8.67
CA LEU A 36 11.93 -6.54 -9.48
C LEU A 36 10.65 -7.37 -9.73
N ALA A 37 10.76 -8.69 -9.77
CA ALA A 37 9.62 -9.60 -9.92
C ALA A 37 8.71 -9.59 -8.69
N GLU A 38 9.27 -9.54 -7.48
CA GLU A 38 8.48 -9.40 -6.23
C GLU A 38 7.77 -8.05 -6.19
N ILE A 39 8.47 -6.97 -6.54
CA ILE A 39 7.90 -5.63 -6.62
C ILE A 39 6.76 -5.56 -7.66
N ALA A 40 6.96 -6.11 -8.85
CA ALA A 40 5.94 -6.17 -9.89
C ALA A 40 4.68 -6.90 -9.39
N HIS A 41 4.86 -8.02 -8.69
CA HIS A 41 3.74 -8.77 -8.12
C HIS A 41 3.05 -8.02 -6.97
N ALA A 42 3.82 -7.37 -6.08
CA ALA A 42 3.27 -6.52 -5.02
C ALA A 42 2.39 -5.39 -5.58
N LEU A 43 2.89 -4.66 -6.57
CA LEU A 43 2.17 -3.58 -7.23
C LEU A 43 0.90 -4.08 -7.93
N TRP A 44 0.99 -5.23 -8.62
CA TRP A 44 -0.17 -5.86 -9.23
C TRP A 44 -1.21 -6.26 -8.19
N THR A 45 -0.80 -6.84 -7.08
CA THR A 45 -1.70 -7.25 -5.99
C THR A 45 -2.42 -6.06 -5.36
N VAL A 46 -1.73 -4.93 -5.21
CA VAL A 46 -2.29 -3.69 -4.64
C VAL A 46 -3.26 -2.99 -5.60
N ALA A 47 -2.89 -2.85 -6.87
CA ALA A 47 -3.61 -1.97 -7.80
C ALA A 47 -3.68 -2.49 -9.24
N GLY A 48 -3.23 -3.72 -9.52
CA GLY A 48 -3.13 -4.26 -10.86
C GLY A 48 -4.45 -4.49 -11.58
N THR A 49 -4.33 -4.87 -12.85
CA THR A 49 -5.46 -5.22 -13.71
C THR A 49 -5.42 -6.73 -14.00
N THR A 50 -6.58 -7.39 -13.96
CA THR A 50 -6.72 -8.80 -14.31
C THR A 50 -6.75 -8.99 -15.82
N THR A 51 -6.58 -10.23 -16.28
CA THR A 51 -6.69 -10.57 -17.71
C THR A 51 -8.07 -10.26 -18.32
N ALA A 52 -9.11 -10.18 -17.48
CA ALA A 52 -10.45 -9.78 -17.89
C ALA A 52 -10.65 -8.25 -17.93
N GLY A 53 -9.59 -7.46 -17.66
CA GLY A 53 -9.64 -6.00 -17.66
C GLY A 53 -10.20 -5.38 -16.39
N HIS A 54 -10.55 -6.17 -15.36
CA HIS A 54 -10.96 -5.65 -14.06
C HIS A 54 -9.75 -5.37 -13.17
N ARG A 55 -9.89 -4.46 -12.22
CA ARG A 55 -8.86 -4.25 -11.18
C ARG A 55 -8.89 -5.39 -10.16
N VAL A 56 -7.72 -5.68 -9.57
CA VAL A 56 -7.59 -6.66 -8.48
C VAL A 56 -8.38 -6.21 -7.25
N GLY A 57 -8.31 -4.93 -6.89
CA GLY A 57 -9.09 -4.35 -5.80
C GLY A 57 -10.49 -3.91 -6.25
N ALA A 58 -11.48 -4.09 -5.38
CA ALA A 58 -12.81 -3.54 -5.61
C ALA A 58 -12.81 -2.02 -5.50
N SER A 59 -13.66 -1.34 -6.30
CA SER A 59 -13.81 0.11 -6.27
C SER A 59 -15.28 0.51 -6.48
N ALA A 60 -15.71 1.55 -5.76
CA ALA A 60 -17.07 2.09 -5.87
C ALA A 60 -17.34 2.55 -7.31
N ARG A 61 -18.34 1.93 -7.97
CA ARG A 61 -18.68 2.19 -9.39
C ARG A 61 -17.46 2.11 -10.34
N ALA A 62 -16.44 1.30 -10.00
CA ALA A 62 -15.21 1.14 -10.78
C ALA A 62 -14.49 2.48 -11.06
N THR A 63 -14.48 3.39 -10.11
CA THR A 63 -13.84 4.72 -10.26
C THR A 63 -12.34 4.70 -10.09
N TYR A 64 -11.80 3.73 -9.31
CA TYR A 64 -10.38 3.50 -9.07
C TYR A 64 -9.59 4.78 -8.74
N PRO A 65 -9.95 5.50 -7.67
CA PRO A 65 -9.35 6.79 -7.35
C PRO A 65 -7.90 6.68 -6.83
N ILE A 66 -7.47 5.50 -6.41
CA ILE A 66 -6.15 5.31 -5.80
C ILE A 66 -5.07 5.25 -6.88
N ALA A 67 -4.12 6.17 -6.80
CA ALA A 67 -2.84 6.07 -7.49
C ALA A 67 -1.80 5.40 -6.58
N THR A 68 -0.93 4.62 -7.20
CA THR A 68 0.10 3.83 -6.52
C THR A 68 1.46 4.28 -7.00
N THR A 69 2.32 4.73 -6.09
CA THR A 69 3.71 5.11 -6.37
C THR A 69 4.65 4.16 -5.64
N LEU A 70 5.60 3.56 -6.36
CA LEU A 70 6.71 2.82 -5.78
C LEU A 70 7.82 3.79 -5.38
N VAL A 71 8.29 3.68 -4.16
CA VAL A 71 9.56 4.27 -3.71
C VAL A 71 10.59 3.16 -3.62
N ALA A 72 11.51 3.16 -4.58
CA ALA A 72 12.54 2.15 -4.72
C ALA A 72 13.80 2.57 -3.93
N GLY A 73 14.26 1.70 -3.07
CA GLY A 73 15.56 1.74 -2.40
C GLY A 73 16.42 0.59 -2.93
N GLU A 74 16.48 -0.52 -2.22
CA GLU A 74 17.29 -1.68 -2.58
C GLU A 74 16.44 -2.68 -3.39
N ILE A 75 16.36 -2.50 -4.70
CA ILE A 75 15.64 -3.37 -5.64
C ILE A 75 16.60 -3.82 -6.73
N ASP A 76 16.73 -5.14 -6.93
CA ASP A 76 17.59 -5.69 -7.99
C ASP A 76 17.08 -5.27 -9.37
N GLY A 77 17.94 -4.60 -10.14
CA GLY A 77 17.63 -4.20 -11.51
C GLY A 77 16.79 -2.91 -11.64
N LEU A 78 16.51 -2.20 -10.54
CA LEU A 78 15.81 -0.91 -10.57
C LEU A 78 16.60 0.15 -9.81
N ALA A 79 16.81 1.31 -10.43
CA ALA A 79 17.49 2.43 -9.77
C ALA A 79 16.65 3.00 -8.62
N MET A 80 17.33 3.54 -7.59
CA MET A 80 16.64 4.27 -6.51
C MET A 80 15.85 5.45 -7.06
N GLY A 81 14.60 5.58 -6.60
CA GLY A 81 13.71 6.63 -7.06
C GLY A 81 12.27 6.44 -6.66
N ALA A 82 11.42 7.39 -7.05
CA ALA A 82 9.98 7.24 -7.01
C ALA A 82 9.44 6.99 -8.43
N TYR A 83 8.49 6.05 -8.54
CA TYR A 83 7.93 5.59 -9.79
C TYR A 83 6.42 5.49 -9.69
N LEU A 84 5.71 6.21 -10.56
CA LEU A 84 4.26 6.04 -10.69
C LEU A 84 3.98 4.71 -11.40
N TYR A 85 3.13 3.89 -10.80
CA TYR A 85 2.69 2.62 -11.38
C TYR A 85 1.48 2.82 -12.29
N HIS A 86 1.57 2.29 -13.51
CA HIS A 86 0.50 2.26 -14.50
C HIS A 86 -0.10 0.84 -14.56
N PRO A 87 -1.27 0.62 -13.93
CA PRO A 87 -1.79 -0.74 -13.72
C PRO A 87 -2.28 -1.46 -14.98
N VAL A 88 -2.69 -0.73 -16.01
CA VAL A 88 -3.18 -1.32 -17.27
C VAL A 88 -2.02 -1.87 -18.09
N GLU A 89 -0.98 -1.06 -18.23
CA GLU A 89 0.24 -1.40 -18.96
C GLU A 89 1.21 -2.24 -18.12
N HIS A 90 0.97 -2.31 -16.79
CA HIS A 90 1.86 -2.93 -15.83
C HIS A 90 3.29 -2.37 -15.91
N THR A 91 3.42 -1.04 -15.93
CA THR A 91 4.69 -0.34 -16.09
C THR A 91 4.95 0.67 -14.98
N LEU A 92 6.22 1.06 -14.84
CA LEU A 92 6.69 2.08 -13.92
C LEU A 92 7.21 3.29 -14.70
N VAL A 93 6.78 4.49 -14.32
CA VAL A 93 7.28 5.75 -14.87
C VAL A 93 7.95 6.53 -13.75
N ILE A 94 9.24 6.84 -13.91
CA ILE A 94 10.01 7.58 -12.91
C ILE A 94 9.44 8.99 -12.73
N THR A 95 9.18 9.37 -11.49
CA THR A 95 8.75 10.73 -11.11
C THR A 95 9.87 11.51 -10.45
N ARG A 96 10.76 10.83 -9.70
CA ARG A 96 11.93 11.44 -9.07
C ARG A 96 13.06 10.42 -8.89
N SER A 97 14.28 10.80 -9.24
CA SER A 97 15.49 9.99 -9.06
C SER A 97 16.06 10.13 -7.64
N GLY A 98 16.88 9.15 -7.24
CA GLY A 98 17.56 9.11 -5.95
C GLY A 98 16.66 8.56 -4.83
N ASP A 99 17.26 8.31 -3.66
CA ASP A 99 16.56 7.73 -2.52
C ASP A 99 15.51 8.70 -1.96
N GLN A 100 14.25 8.32 -2.02
CA GLN A 100 13.12 9.09 -1.53
C GLN A 100 12.54 8.55 -0.20
N ARG A 101 13.08 7.45 0.33
CA ARG A 101 12.62 6.84 1.59
C ARG A 101 12.72 7.79 2.79
N PRO A 102 13.79 8.62 2.94
CA PRO A 102 13.85 9.61 4.01
C PRO A 102 12.72 10.65 3.92
N ALA A 103 12.43 11.15 2.73
CA ALA A 103 11.34 12.11 2.53
C ALA A 103 9.96 11.51 2.85
N VAL A 104 9.76 10.23 2.52
CA VAL A 104 8.52 9.49 2.86
C VAL A 104 8.43 9.25 4.37
N ALA A 105 9.54 8.99 5.06
CA ALA A 105 9.56 8.83 6.52
C ALA A 105 9.10 10.10 7.25
N GLU A 106 9.46 11.28 6.74
CA GLU A 106 9.04 12.58 7.29
C GLU A 106 7.53 12.80 7.24
N ALA A 107 6.82 12.17 6.30
CA ALA A 107 5.37 12.25 6.19
C ALA A 107 4.62 11.56 7.35
N SER A 108 5.27 10.64 8.06
CA SER A 108 4.68 9.93 9.20
C SER A 108 4.67 10.79 10.47
N LEU A 109 3.62 10.69 11.29
CA LEU A 109 3.50 11.40 12.59
C LEU A 109 4.70 11.08 13.50
N ASP A 110 5.14 9.83 13.56
CA ASP A 110 6.24 9.35 14.39
C ASP A 110 7.61 9.47 13.68
N ALA A 111 7.67 10.17 12.55
CA ALA A 111 8.85 10.29 11.68
C ALA A 111 9.50 8.94 11.33
N ALA A 112 8.75 7.85 11.34
CA ALA A 112 9.09 6.45 11.05
C ALA A 112 10.56 6.19 10.68
N SER A 113 11.48 6.46 11.61
CA SER A 113 12.94 6.48 11.40
C SER A 113 13.50 5.15 10.88
N TRP A 114 12.75 4.08 11.02
CA TRP A 114 13.05 2.74 10.50
C TRP A 114 12.68 2.58 9.02
N LEU A 115 11.83 3.46 8.45
CA LEU A 115 11.33 3.32 7.07
C LEU A 115 12.44 3.43 6.01
N PRO A 116 13.47 4.31 6.15
CA PRO A 116 14.59 4.32 5.21
C PRO A 116 15.38 3.00 5.14
N GLY A 117 15.25 2.13 6.15
CA GLY A 117 15.86 0.80 6.15
C GLY A 117 15.04 -0.26 5.38
N CYS A 118 13.82 0.03 4.90
CA CYS A 118 13.11 -0.94 4.06
C CYS A 118 13.61 -0.86 2.62
N PRO A 119 13.72 -2.00 1.89
CA PRO A 119 14.14 -2.02 0.49
C PRO A 119 13.21 -1.24 -0.45
N ALA A 120 11.92 -1.18 -0.15
CA ALA A 120 10.94 -0.46 -0.94
C ALA A 120 9.75 0.02 -0.10
N ALA A 121 8.99 0.99 -0.62
CA ALA A 121 7.69 1.36 -0.07
C ALA A 121 6.70 1.64 -1.20
N ILE A 122 5.43 1.29 -1.00
CA ILE A 122 4.34 1.65 -1.89
C ILE A 122 3.55 2.77 -1.24
N LEU A 123 3.38 3.89 -1.95
CA LEU A 123 2.55 5.01 -1.53
C LEU A 123 1.16 4.86 -2.16
N LEU A 124 0.12 5.00 -1.35
CA LEU A 124 -1.28 5.07 -1.77
C LEU A 124 -1.74 6.52 -1.68
N SER A 125 -2.21 7.08 -2.78
CA SER A 125 -2.63 8.48 -2.86
C SER A 125 -3.90 8.65 -3.70
N ALA A 126 -4.68 9.71 -3.44
CA ALA A 126 -5.85 10.06 -4.25
C ALA A 126 -6.10 11.57 -4.27
N ASP A 127 -6.76 12.07 -5.32
CA ASP A 127 -7.41 13.38 -5.32
C ASP A 127 -8.73 13.27 -4.56
N VAL A 128 -8.68 13.49 -3.24
CA VAL A 128 -9.84 13.37 -2.34
C VAL A 128 -10.89 14.41 -2.67
N ALA A 129 -10.49 15.62 -3.10
CA ALA A 129 -11.40 16.67 -3.51
C ALA A 129 -12.22 16.23 -4.75
N ALA A 130 -11.55 15.69 -5.78
CA ALA A 130 -12.22 15.14 -6.95
C ALA A 130 -13.11 13.93 -6.62
N ALA A 131 -12.72 13.10 -5.66
CA ALA A 131 -13.52 11.97 -5.22
C ALA A 131 -14.85 12.40 -4.59
N ARG A 132 -14.88 13.50 -3.83
CA ARG A 132 -16.10 14.08 -3.25
C ARG A 132 -17.13 14.47 -4.31
N GLU A 133 -16.69 14.86 -5.51
CA GLU A 133 -17.55 15.28 -6.61
C GLU A 133 -17.99 14.12 -7.52
N ARG A 134 -17.38 12.94 -7.36
CA ARG A 134 -17.58 11.77 -8.24
C ARG A 134 -18.98 11.16 -8.17
N PHE A 135 -19.71 11.40 -7.08
CA PHE A 135 -21.00 10.79 -6.80
C PHE A 135 -22.06 11.88 -6.58
N PRO A 136 -22.50 12.59 -7.64
CA PRO A 136 -23.39 13.75 -7.53
C PRO A 136 -24.79 13.41 -6.98
N ASP A 137 -25.17 12.13 -7.01
CA ASP A 137 -26.39 11.56 -6.45
C ASP A 137 -26.29 11.19 -4.97
N GLN A 138 -25.14 11.44 -4.33
CA GLN A 138 -24.86 11.11 -2.94
C GLN A 138 -24.22 12.29 -2.21
N PRO A 139 -24.27 12.32 -0.85
CA PRO A 139 -23.49 13.28 -0.07
C PRO A 139 -22.01 13.23 -0.41
N ALA A 140 -21.36 14.39 -0.60
CA ALA A 140 -19.95 14.50 -1.00
C ALA A 140 -18.99 13.67 -0.10
N VAL A 141 -19.28 13.57 1.19
CA VAL A 141 -18.52 12.76 2.15
C VAL A 141 -18.46 11.26 1.78
N HIS A 142 -19.41 10.78 0.97
CA HIS A 142 -19.38 9.38 0.54
C HIS A 142 -18.23 9.11 -0.45
N GLY A 143 -17.91 10.04 -1.34
CA GLY A 143 -16.77 9.93 -2.24
C GLY A 143 -15.46 9.76 -1.47
N GLU A 144 -15.23 10.59 -0.46
CA GLU A 144 -14.08 10.45 0.44
C GLU A 144 -14.09 9.12 1.21
N ARG A 145 -15.25 8.72 1.76
CA ARG A 145 -15.38 7.43 2.46
C ARG A 145 -14.99 6.25 1.58
N PHE A 146 -15.39 6.27 0.29
CA PHE A 146 -15.01 5.20 -0.64
C PHE A 146 -13.50 5.17 -0.89
N VAL A 147 -12.83 6.32 -0.96
CA VAL A 147 -11.37 6.39 -1.05
C VAL A 147 -10.72 5.66 0.13
N TRP A 148 -11.14 5.95 1.37
CA TRP A 148 -10.58 5.31 2.57
C TRP A 148 -10.86 3.81 2.62
N ILE A 149 -12.04 3.37 2.17
CA ILE A 149 -12.35 1.94 2.05
C ILE A 149 -11.40 1.28 1.04
N GLU A 150 -11.15 1.92 -0.10
CA GLU A 150 -10.27 1.37 -1.14
C GLU A 150 -8.80 1.33 -0.70
N VAL A 151 -8.33 2.31 0.08
CA VAL A 151 -7.01 2.24 0.73
C VAL A 151 -6.90 1.01 1.62
N GLY A 152 -7.93 0.73 2.43
CA GLY A 152 -7.97 -0.45 3.29
C GLY A 152 -7.96 -1.77 2.49
N LEU A 153 -8.70 -1.84 1.37
CA LEU A 153 -8.71 -3.02 0.49
C LEU A 153 -7.35 -3.24 -0.19
N ALA A 154 -6.73 -2.18 -0.70
CA ALA A 154 -5.40 -2.25 -1.30
C ALA A 154 -4.34 -2.69 -0.29
N ALA A 155 -4.39 -2.13 0.92
CA ALA A 155 -3.50 -2.51 2.01
C ALA A 155 -3.69 -3.96 2.45
N GLN A 156 -4.94 -4.44 2.55
CA GLN A 156 -5.20 -5.84 2.89
C GLN A 156 -4.66 -6.79 1.83
N ASN A 157 -4.79 -6.45 0.54
CA ASN A 157 -4.19 -7.23 -0.53
C ASN A 157 -2.66 -7.32 -0.38
N ALA A 158 -2.00 -6.19 -0.04
CA ALA A 158 -0.57 -6.17 0.23
C ALA A 158 -0.20 -7.07 1.43
N TYR A 159 -0.97 -7.02 2.51
CA TYR A 159 -0.74 -7.88 3.68
C TYR A 159 -0.85 -9.37 3.36
N LEU A 160 -1.86 -9.77 2.57
CA LEU A 160 -2.05 -11.18 2.19
C LEU A 160 -0.92 -11.66 1.28
N TRP A 161 -0.54 -10.83 0.29
CA TRP A 161 0.60 -11.11 -0.59
C TRP A 161 1.90 -11.24 0.21
N ALA A 162 2.15 -10.30 1.11
CA ALA A 162 3.35 -10.26 1.93
C ALA A 162 3.44 -11.51 2.82
N ALA A 163 2.35 -11.85 3.52
CA ALA A 163 2.30 -13.04 4.38
C ALA A 163 2.55 -14.34 3.60
N GLU A 164 2.01 -14.46 2.39
CA GLU A 164 2.23 -15.62 1.53
C GLU A 164 3.68 -15.76 1.07
N ARG A 165 4.37 -14.62 0.87
CA ARG A 165 5.74 -14.56 0.32
C ARG A 165 6.82 -14.48 1.40
N GLY A 166 6.45 -14.41 2.68
CA GLY A 166 7.40 -14.17 3.75
C GLY A 166 8.00 -12.75 3.74
N VAL A 167 7.35 -11.82 3.03
CA VAL A 167 7.71 -10.39 2.99
C VAL A 167 7.03 -9.68 4.15
N GLY A 168 7.71 -8.72 4.77
CA GLY A 168 7.15 -7.85 5.79
C GLY A 168 6.48 -6.63 5.18
N THR A 169 5.37 -6.20 5.78
CA THR A 169 4.69 -4.93 5.46
C THR A 169 3.89 -4.42 6.66
N VAL A 170 3.54 -3.14 6.62
CA VAL A 170 2.59 -2.50 7.54
C VAL A 170 1.93 -1.32 6.83
N LEU A 171 0.64 -1.10 7.06
CA LEU A 171 0.01 0.15 6.63
C LEU A 171 0.33 1.25 7.64
N LEU A 172 1.06 2.27 7.20
CA LEU A 172 1.22 3.53 7.90
C LEU A 172 0.20 4.52 7.35
N ALA A 173 -0.82 4.83 8.15
CA ALA A 173 -1.86 5.81 7.84
C ALA A 173 -1.90 6.95 8.86
N GLY A 174 -1.07 6.90 9.91
CA GLY A 174 -0.83 8.02 10.82
C GLY A 174 0.14 9.01 10.17
N LEU A 175 -0.37 9.86 9.30
CA LEU A 175 0.40 10.83 8.52
C LEU A 175 0.20 12.25 9.09
N ASP A 176 1.23 13.06 8.94
CA ASP A 176 1.16 14.50 9.14
C ASP A 176 0.88 15.14 7.77
N ASP A 177 -0.33 15.61 7.56
CA ASP A 177 -0.80 16.07 6.25
C ASP A 177 0.02 17.23 5.68
N GLU A 178 0.50 18.14 6.53
CA GLU A 178 1.34 19.26 6.11
C GLU A 178 2.73 18.78 5.66
N ARG A 179 3.37 17.94 6.47
CA ARG A 179 4.67 17.34 6.13
C ARG A 179 4.56 16.42 4.92
N ALA A 180 3.52 15.59 4.84
CA ALA A 180 3.27 14.71 3.70
C ALA A 180 3.12 15.50 2.39
N THR A 181 2.38 16.61 2.42
CA THR A 181 2.24 17.52 1.26
C THR A 181 3.58 18.11 0.85
N GLY A 182 4.46 18.45 1.79
CA GLY A 182 5.79 18.99 1.53
C GLY A 182 6.76 17.94 1.01
N SER A 183 6.99 16.88 1.80
CA SER A 183 8.02 15.86 1.56
C SER A 183 7.69 14.94 0.37
N CYS A 184 6.41 14.63 0.13
CA CYS A 184 5.98 13.77 -0.98
C CYS A 184 5.62 14.53 -2.26
N ARG A 185 5.87 15.86 -2.30
CA ARG A 185 5.63 16.67 -3.51
C ARG A 185 6.45 16.14 -4.69
N GLY A 186 5.77 15.82 -5.79
CA GLY A 186 6.38 15.28 -7.01
C GLY A 186 6.74 13.80 -6.92
N LEU A 187 6.47 13.11 -5.80
CA LEU A 187 6.50 11.65 -5.73
C LEU A 187 5.16 11.07 -6.18
N ILE A 188 4.06 11.69 -5.77
CA ILE A 188 2.69 11.30 -6.10
C ILE A 188 2.10 12.28 -7.13
N PRO A 189 0.99 11.93 -7.83
CA PRO A 189 0.36 12.80 -8.80
C PRO A 189 -0.05 14.15 -8.22
N HIS A 190 -0.07 15.19 -9.06
CA HIS A 190 -0.49 16.52 -8.65
C HIS A 190 -1.95 16.49 -8.12
N ARG A 191 -2.23 17.26 -7.04
CA ARG A 191 -3.49 17.31 -6.29
C ARG A 191 -3.83 16.06 -5.46
N HIS A 192 -3.03 15.00 -5.54
CA HIS A 192 -3.23 13.86 -4.67
C HIS A 192 -2.74 14.15 -3.26
N GLU A 193 -3.48 13.63 -2.30
CA GLU A 193 -3.08 13.51 -0.90
C GLU A 193 -2.47 12.13 -0.67
N LEU A 194 -1.40 12.05 0.14
CA LEU A 194 -0.86 10.77 0.57
C LEU A 194 -1.81 10.18 1.63
N LEU A 195 -2.27 8.96 1.43
CA LEU A 195 -3.28 8.32 2.29
C LEU A 195 -2.72 7.13 3.07
N GLY A 196 -1.62 6.55 2.59
CA GLY A 196 -0.98 5.42 3.24
C GLY A 196 0.35 5.07 2.63
N ILE A 197 1.21 4.48 3.46
CA ILE A 197 2.53 3.98 3.08
C ILE A 197 2.59 2.50 3.44
N LEU A 198 3.01 1.66 2.52
CA LEU A 198 3.22 0.23 2.69
C LEU A 198 4.70 -0.07 2.44
N PRO A 199 5.57 -0.03 3.48
CA PRO A 199 6.96 -0.50 3.36
C PRO A 199 6.99 -1.99 3.05
N LEU A 200 7.97 -2.43 2.29
CA LEU A 200 8.18 -3.81 1.89
C LEU A 200 9.64 -4.21 2.14
N GLY A 201 9.86 -5.40 2.64
CA GLY A 201 11.21 -5.95 2.84
C GLY A 201 11.16 -7.29 3.55
N GLU A 202 12.29 -7.98 3.60
CA GLU A 202 12.42 -9.18 4.40
C GLU A 202 12.34 -8.81 5.90
N PRO A 203 11.46 -9.46 6.70
CA PRO A 203 11.36 -9.17 8.13
C PRO A 203 12.68 -9.47 8.85
N ALA A 204 13.21 -8.52 9.61
CA ALA A 204 14.27 -8.82 10.55
C ALA A 204 13.72 -9.76 11.64
N GLN A 205 14.49 -10.78 12.00
CA GLN A 205 14.09 -11.67 13.08
C GLN A 205 14.00 -10.86 14.38
N SER A 206 12.86 -10.95 15.06
CA SER A 206 12.72 -10.36 16.38
C SER A 206 13.79 -11.01 17.28
N ALA A 207 14.67 -10.22 17.89
CA ALA A 207 15.48 -10.72 18.98
C ALA A 207 14.54 -11.26 20.05
N SER A 208 14.55 -12.56 20.24
CA SER A 208 13.77 -13.31 21.23
C SER A 208 14.23 -13.01 22.65
#